data_62f1f4550f6311e0e9db6d10ed279086
#
_entry.id   62f1f4550f6311e0e9db6d10ed279086
#
_cell.length_a   1.000
_cell.length_b   1.000
_cell.length_c   1.000
_cell.angle_alpha   90.00
_cell.angle_beta   90.00
_cell.angle_gamma   90.00
#
_symmetry.space_group_name_H-M   'P 1'
#
loop_
_entity.id
_entity.type
_entity.pdbx_description
1 polymer ?
#
loop_
_entity_poly.entity_id
_entity_poly.type
_entity_poly.pdbx_seq_one_letter_code
_entity_poly.pdbx_strand_id
1 'polypeptide(L)'
;MMQLKVEKVKYGSIPCYVVYPIRETGKTVIFYHGWSSKGELQVNRAAFLAVHGYTVFIPDAVNHGERHALSDYYTSEGYDIFWKTIFSNVEEFPFLYERIFSCGYEKPFLMGHSMGGLSVLGIAASHSAHLRGIVSFNGSGDWELSHLFMQARFGISFGRNWTLYEELEKRNPLNHLSDIKRCPLLLINGAVSYTHLRA
;
A
#
# COMPACT_ATOMS: atom_id res chain seq x y z
N MET A 1 29.39 -5.17 -14.12
CA MET A 1 28.44 -4.65 -13.11
C MET A 1 27.19 -5.52 -13.24
N MET A 2 26.81 -6.28 -12.20
CA MET A 2 25.59 -7.10 -12.26
C MET A 2 24.40 -6.15 -12.15
N GLN A 3 23.57 -6.13 -13.19
CA GLN A 3 22.38 -5.28 -13.25
C GLN A 3 21.18 -6.09 -12.78
N LEU A 4 20.37 -5.51 -11.87
CA LEU A 4 19.10 -6.10 -11.49
C LEU A 4 18.14 -6.10 -12.69
N LYS A 5 17.39 -7.18 -12.87
CA LYS A 5 16.35 -7.27 -13.88
C LYS A 5 15.11 -6.54 -13.36
N VAL A 6 14.58 -5.63 -14.16
CA VAL A 6 13.31 -4.92 -13.90
C VAL A 6 12.38 -5.20 -15.06
N GLU A 7 11.21 -5.67 -14.77
CA GLU A 7 10.17 -5.90 -15.78
C GLU A 7 8.91 -5.12 -15.42
N LYS A 8 8.16 -4.74 -16.43
CA LYS A 8 6.82 -4.23 -16.29
C LYS A 8 5.86 -5.28 -16.79
N VAL A 9 4.99 -5.73 -15.93
CA VAL A 9 3.97 -6.74 -16.20
C VAL A 9 2.59 -6.18 -15.94
N LYS A 10 1.56 -6.90 -16.35
CA LYS A 10 0.18 -6.53 -16.09
C LYS A 10 -0.58 -7.74 -15.54
N TYR A 11 -1.11 -7.61 -14.32
CA TYR A 11 -1.99 -8.60 -13.71
C TYR A 11 -3.44 -8.12 -13.88
N GLY A 12 -4.17 -8.68 -14.86
CA GLY A 12 -5.49 -8.15 -15.23
C GLY A 12 -5.40 -6.67 -15.62
N SER A 13 -6.07 -5.80 -14.86
CA SER A 13 -6.03 -4.34 -15.04
C SER A 13 -4.91 -3.64 -14.27
N ILE A 14 -4.11 -4.37 -13.47
CA ILE A 14 -3.11 -3.81 -12.56
C ILE A 14 -1.72 -3.83 -13.22
N PRO A 15 -1.18 -2.68 -13.67
CA PRO A 15 0.22 -2.55 -14.05
C PRO A 15 1.10 -2.74 -12.82
N CYS A 16 2.19 -3.47 -12.97
CA CYS A 16 3.07 -3.81 -11.88
C CYS A 16 4.53 -3.79 -12.37
N TYR A 17 5.41 -3.09 -11.67
CA TYR A 17 6.84 -3.24 -11.84
C TYR A 17 7.34 -4.40 -11.00
N VAL A 18 8.17 -5.26 -11.57
CA VAL A 18 8.79 -6.38 -10.86
C VAL A 18 10.29 -6.20 -10.89
N VAL A 19 10.89 -6.16 -9.71
CA VAL A 19 12.34 -6.09 -9.53
C VAL A 19 12.82 -7.44 -9.03
N TYR A 20 13.61 -8.11 -9.87
CA TYR A 20 14.11 -9.46 -9.59
C TYR A 20 15.46 -9.40 -8.87
N PRO A 21 15.68 -10.30 -7.91
CA PRO A 21 16.99 -10.43 -7.27
C PRO A 21 18.01 -11.05 -8.24
N ILE A 22 19.29 -10.80 -7.98
CA ILE A 22 20.38 -11.46 -8.70
C ILE A 22 20.35 -12.97 -8.47
N ARG A 23 20.00 -13.37 -7.24
CA ARG A 23 19.83 -14.78 -6.84
C ARG A 23 18.43 -14.94 -6.26
N GLU A 24 17.62 -15.72 -6.95
CA GLU A 24 16.27 -16.01 -6.47
C GLU A 24 16.30 -16.83 -5.18
N THR A 25 15.48 -16.41 -4.21
CA THR A 25 15.33 -17.08 -2.91
C THR A 25 13.90 -17.53 -2.65
N GLY A 26 12.96 -17.26 -3.57
CA GLY A 26 11.51 -17.44 -3.39
C GLY A 26 10.85 -16.36 -2.52
N LYS A 27 11.63 -15.52 -1.82
CA LYS A 27 11.11 -14.48 -0.94
C LYS A 27 10.48 -13.36 -1.76
N THR A 28 9.32 -12.90 -1.32
CA THR A 28 8.48 -11.96 -2.07
C THR A 28 8.08 -10.76 -1.22
N VAL A 29 8.09 -9.59 -1.84
CA VAL A 29 7.53 -8.34 -1.28
C VAL A 29 6.53 -7.77 -2.28
N ILE A 30 5.37 -7.33 -1.81
CA ILE A 30 4.47 -6.46 -2.55
C ILE A 30 4.58 -5.06 -1.94
N PHE A 31 5.02 -4.08 -2.73
CA PHE A 31 5.31 -2.73 -2.27
C PHE A 31 4.31 -1.72 -2.81
N TYR A 32 3.46 -1.19 -1.95
CA TYR A 32 2.48 -0.16 -2.26
C TYR A 32 3.07 1.25 -2.12
N HIS A 33 2.97 2.05 -3.18
CA HIS A 33 3.49 3.42 -3.23
C HIS A 33 2.59 4.44 -2.49
N GLY A 34 3.11 5.65 -2.26
CA GLY A 34 2.37 6.75 -1.65
C GLY A 34 1.48 7.53 -2.63
N TRP A 35 0.66 8.44 -2.07
CA TRP A 35 -0.16 9.37 -2.83
C TRP A 35 0.68 10.22 -3.79
N SER A 36 0.16 10.56 -4.94
CA SER A 36 0.85 11.29 -6.01
C SER A 36 2.13 10.62 -6.56
N SER A 37 2.32 9.31 -6.30
CA SER A 37 3.45 8.52 -6.76
C SER A 37 3.00 7.44 -7.76
N LYS A 38 3.89 6.56 -8.17
CA LYS A 38 3.62 5.40 -9.03
C LYS A 38 4.66 4.31 -8.82
N GLY A 39 4.38 3.10 -9.29
CA GLY A 39 5.27 1.95 -9.13
C GLY A 39 6.67 2.18 -9.69
N GLU A 40 6.79 2.81 -10.85
CA GLU A 40 8.07 3.13 -11.48
C GLU A 40 9.03 3.89 -10.55
N LEU A 41 8.51 4.86 -9.81
CA LEU A 41 9.31 5.68 -8.89
C LEU A 41 9.82 4.91 -7.66
N GLN A 42 9.31 3.71 -7.42
CA GLN A 42 9.72 2.87 -6.30
C GLN A 42 10.80 1.84 -6.68
N VAL A 43 11.12 1.70 -7.96
CA VAL A 43 12.08 0.71 -8.45
C VAL A 43 13.44 0.81 -7.74
N ASN A 44 13.95 2.02 -7.51
CA ASN A 44 15.22 2.20 -6.80
C ASN A 44 15.16 1.74 -5.34
N ARG A 45 14.01 1.93 -4.65
CA ARG A 45 13.80 1.42 -3.29
C ARG A 45 13.66 -0.09 -3.28
N ALA A 46 12.96 -0.65 -4.26
CA ALA A 46 12.83 -2.09 -4.44
C ALA A 46 14.17 -2.76 -4.72
N ALA A 47 15.09 -2.08 -5.40
CA ALA A 47 16.41 -2.60 -5.67
C ALA A 47 17.19 -2.95 -4.39
N PHE A 48 17.03 -2.20 -3.29
CA PHE A 48 17.63 -2.54 -2.00
C PHE A 48 17.14 -3.89 -1.46
N LEU A 49 15.87 -4.21 -1.65
CA LEU A 49 15.31 -5.50 -1.25
C LEU A 49 15.76 -6.60 -2.20
N ALA A 50 15.83 -6.31 -3.49
CA ALA A 50 16.24 -7.27 -4.50
C ALA A 50 17.70 -7.71 -4.33
N VAL A 51 18.63 -6.84 -3.92
CA VAL A 51 20.01 -7.24 -3.62
C VAL A 51 20.11 -8.19 -2.41
N HIS A 52 19.05 -8.21 -1.55
CA HIS A 52 18.92 -9.15 -0.43
C HIS A 52 18.10 -10.40 -0.76
N GLY A 53 17.83 -10.65 -2.04
CA GLY A 53 17.21 -11.87 -2.54
C GLY A 53 15.67 -11.83 -2.60
N TYR A 54 15.04 -10.66 -2.46
CA TYR A 54 13.58 -10.54 -2.58
C TYR A 54 13.17 -10.21 -4.01
N THR A 55 12.17 -10.91 -4.54
CA THR A 55 11.43 -10.45 -5.71
C THR A 55 10.41 -9.42 -5.24
N VAL A 56 10.45 -8.21 -5.81
CA VAL A 56 9.61 -7.10 -5.36
C VAL A 56 8.60 -6.74 -6.43
N PHE A 57 7.32 -6.87 -6.12
CA PHE A 57 6.19 -6.48 -6.94
C PHE A 57 5.69 -5.10 -6.52
N ILE A 58 5.53 -4.19 -7.46
CA ILE A 58 5.17 -2.80 -7.20
C ILE A 58 3.97 -2.44 -8.08
N PRO A 59 2.74 -2.71 -7.61
CA PRO A 59 1.54 -2.37 -8.38
C PRO A 59 1.31 -0.86 -8.42
N ASP A 60 0.79 -0.37 -9.55
CA ASP A 60 0.18 0.95 -9.60
C ASP A 60 -1.20 0.92 -8.95
N ALA A 61 -1.44 1.82 -8.00
CA ALA A 61 -2.76 2.00 -7.42
C ALA A 61 -3.73 2.63 -8.42
N VAL A 62 -5.03 2.47 -8.22
CA VAL A 62 -6.08 3.16 -8.99
C VAL A 62 -5.82 4.68 -8.94
N ASN A 63 -6.07 5.37 -10.02
CA ASN A 63 -5.83 6.80 -10.22
C ASN A 63 -4.34 7.22 -10.12
N HIS A 64 -3.42 6.27 -10.28
CA HIS A 64 -1.97 6.50 -10.28
C HIS A 64 -1.31 5.77 -11.44
N GLY A 65 -0.12 6.26 -11.83
CA GLY A 65 0.68 5.62 -12.88
C GLY A 65 -0.10 5.46 -14.20
N GLU A 66 -0.24 4.23 -14.68
CA GLU A 66 -1.00 3.94 -15.91
C GLU A 66 -2.50 3.67 -15.66
N ARG A 67 -2.98 3.90 -14.45
CA ARG A 67 -4.37 3.65 -14.06
C ARG A 67 -5.15 4.96 -13.91
N HIS A 68 -5.21 5.77 -14.96
CA HIS A 68 -5.90 7.06 -14.98
C HIS A 68 -5.38 8.03 -13.91
N ALA A 69 -4.05 8.27 -13.93
CA ALA A 69 -3.40 9.21 -13.02
C ALA A 69 -4.12 10.58 -13.02
N LEU A 70 -4.31 11.14 -11.83
CA LEU A 70 -4.89 12.47 -11.70
C LEU A 70 -3.92 13.54 -12.21
N SER A 71 -4.45 14.61 -12.79
CA SER A 71 -3.65 15.78 -13.19
C SER A 71 -3.13 16.55 -11.99
N ASP A 72 -3.91 16.59 -10.90
CA ASP A 72 -3.55 17.17 -9.61
C ASP A 72 -4.14 16.33 -8.47
N TYR A 73 -3.28 15.91 -7.56
CA TYR A 73 -3.61 15.09 -6.40
C TYR A 73 -3.99 15.91 -5.16
N TYR A 74 -3.79 17.21 -5.20
CA TYR A 74 -3.94 18.09 -4.04
C TYR A 74 -5.16 19.02 -4.15
N THR A 75 -6.14 18.62 -4.96
CA THR A 75 -7.45 19.24 -5.07
C THR A 75 -8.45 18.59 -4.10
N SER A 76 -9.62 19.22 -3.90
CA SER A 76 -10.73 18.62 -3.13
C SER A 76 -11.18 17.28 -3.71
N GLU A 77 -11.31 17.19 -5.05
CA GLU A 77 -11.65 15.94 -5.72
C GLU A 77 -10.55 14.88 -5.53
N GLY A 78 -9.27 15.28 -5.54
CA GLY A 78 -8.14 14.39 -5.28
C GLY A 78 -8.26 13.74 -3.90
N TYR A 79 -8.63 14.49 -2.89
CA TYR A 79 -8.80 13.98 -1.54
C TYR A 79 -10.01 13.04 -1.39
N ASP A 80 -11.09 13.27 -2.12
CA ASP A 80 -12.23 12.34 -2.18
C ASP A 80 -11.84 10.98 -2.75
N ILE A 81 -10.87 10.98 -3.68
CA ILE A 81 -10.34 9.77 -4.32
C ILE A 81 -9.33 9.05 -3.42
N PHE A 82 -8.66 9.74 -2.50
CA PHE A 82 -7.61 9.18 -1.65
C PHE A 82 -8.05 7.90 -0.92
N TRP A 83 -9.15 7.96 -0.18
CA TRP A 83 -9.68 6.80 0.56
C TRP A 83 -10.20 5.71 -0.38
N LYS A 84 -10.84 6.07 -1.48
CA LYS A 84 -11.27 5.12 -2.51
C LYS A 84 -10.09 4.35 -3.08
N THR A 85 -8.95 5.01 -3.26
CA THR A 85 -7.72 4.36 -3.72
C THR A 85 -7.18 3.37 -2.68
N ILE A 86 -7.21 3.72 -1.39
CA ILE A 86 -6.82 2.81 -0.31
C ILE A 86 -7.76 1.59 -0.28
N PHE A 87 -9.07 1.80 -0.36
CA PHE A 87 -10.06 0.71 -0.38
C PHE A 87 -9.84 -0.20 -1.59
N SER A 88 -9.59 0.37 -2.77
CA SER A 88 -9.27 -0.41 -3.97
C SER A 88 -8.02 -1.27 -3.81
N ASN A 89 -6.96 -0.75 -3.18
CA ASN A 89 -5.76 -1.54 -2.90
C ASN A 89 -6.07 -2.75 -2.01
N VAL A 90 -6.96 -2.59 -1.02
CA VAL A 90 -7.39 -3.69 -0.13
C VAL A 90 -8.21 -4.71 -0.91
N GLU A 91 -9.16 -4.25 -1.74
CA GLU A 91 -10.06 -5.11 -2.53
C GLU A 91 -9.35 -5.86 -3.65
N GLU A 92 -8.34 -5.26 -4.26
CA GLU A 92 -7.55 -5.87 -5.35
C GLU A 92 -6.48 -6.84 -4.84
N PHE A 93 -6.11 -6.77 -3.56
CA PHE A 93 -5.05 -7.59 -3.00
C PHE A 93 -5.27 -9.10 -3.19
N PRO A 94 -6.46 -9.70 -2.95
CA PRO A 94 -6.65 -11.13 -3.16
C PRO A 94 -6.36 -11.57 -4.59
N PHE A 95 -6.82 -10.80 -5.57
CA PHE A 95 -6.55 -11.07 -6.97
C PHE A 95 -5.04 -11.01 -7.29
N LEU A 96 -4.37 -9.94 -6.84
CA LEU A 96 -2.93 -9.78 -7.05
C LEU A 96 -2.13 -10.90 -6.35
N TYR A 97 -2.51 -11.23 -5.13
CA TYR A 97 -1.92 -12.32 -4.36
C TYR A 97 -2.02 -13.66 -5.11
N GLU A 98 -3.20 -14.03 -5.57
CA GLU A 98 -3.43 -15.28 -6.30
C GLU A 98 -2.59 -15.35 -7.58
N ARG A 99 -2.47 -14.25 -8.31
CA ARG A 99 -1.66 -14.17 -9.53
C ARG A 99 -0.17 -14.34 -9.25
N ILE A 100 0.33 -13.73 -8.20
CA ILE A 100 1.74 -13.85 -7.78
C ILE A 100 1.99 -15.26 -7.24
N PHE A 101 1.12 -15.76 -6.36
CA PHE A 101 1.26 -17.06 -5.74
C PHE A 101 1.19 -18.21 -6.75
N SER A 102 0.31 -18.12 -7.76
CA SER A 102 0.21 -19.12 -8.83
C SER A 102 1.46 -19.20 -9.73
N CYS A 103 2.32 -18.19 -9.70
CA CYS A 103 3.63 -18.21 -10.37
C CYS A 103 4.73 -18.88 -9.53
N GLY A 104 4.40 -19.49 -8.38
CA GLY A 104 5.34 -20.22 -7.53
C GLY A 104 6.05 -19.37 -6.49
N TYR A 105 5.64 -18.12 -6.27
CA TYR A 105 6.21 -17.28 -5.23
C TYR A 105 5.65 -17.60 -3.85
N GLU A 106 6.47 -17.42 -2.82
CA GLU A 106 6.05 -17.61 -1.42
C GLU A 106 5.06 -16.53 -0.96
N LYS A 107 4.42 -16.76 0.21
CA LYS A 107 3.62 -15.73 0.87
C LYS A 107 4.42 -14.43 0.99
N PRO A 108 3.88 -13.30 0.54
CA PRO A 108 4.64 -12.06 0.51
C PRO A 108 4.74 -11.39 1.88
N PHE A 109 5.80 -10.59 2.05
CA PHE A 109 5.76 -9.44 2.92
C PHE A 109 5.01 -8.31 2.21
N LEU A 110 4.21 -7.55 2.95
CA LEU A 110 3.68 -6.28 2.45
C LEU A 110 4.54 -5.13 2.96
N MET A 111 4.79 -4.19 2.09
CA MET A 111 5.50 -2.95 2.39
C MET A 111 4.75 -1.78 1.78
N GLY A 112 4.60 -0.70 2.53
CA GLY A 112 3.89 0.47 2.02
C GLY A 112 4.40 1.77 2.60
N HIS A 113 4.31 2.85 1.81
CA HIS A 113 4.71 4.19 2.23
C HIS A 113 3.52 5.15 2.16
N SER A 114 3.26 5.91 3.24
CA SER A 114 2.18 6.92 3.32
C SER A 114 0.82 6.27 2.97
N MET A 115 0.14 6.66 1.90
CA MET A 115 -1.07 6.00 1.40
C MET A 115 -0.88 4.47 1.29
N GLY A 116 0.25 4.01 0.75
CA GLY A 116 0.58 2.58 0.71
C GLY A 116 0.74 1.98 2.11
N GLY A 117 1.24 2.75 3.08
CA GLY A 117 1.34 2.34 4.48
C GLY A 117 -0.02 2.13 5.13
N LEU A 118 -1.00 3.00 4.85
CA LEU A 118 -2.40 2.80 5.23
C LEU A 118 -2.97 1.54 4.54
N SER A 119 -2.75 1.40 3.23
CA SER A 119 -3.26 0.26 2.46
C SER A 119 -2.78 -1.10 3.00
N VAL A 120 -1.49 -1.25 3.31
CA VAL A 120 -0.97 -2.54 3.82
C VAL A 120 -1.52 -2.90 5.19
N LEU A 121 -1.85 -1.92 6.02
CA LEU A 121 -2.51 -2.15 7.30
C LEU A 121 -3.96 -2.61 7.11
N GLY A 122 -4.69 -2.00 6.16
CA GLY A 122 -6.04 -2.46 5.79
C GLY A 122 -6.05 -3.86 5.19
N ILE A 123 -5.09 -4.18 4.32
CA ILE A 123 -4.92 -5.54 3.79
C ILE A 123 -4.66 -6.53 4.93
N ALA A 124 -3.81 -6.16 5.89
CA ALA A 124 -3.51 -7.00 7.03
C ALA A 124 -4.73 -7.28 7.92
N ALA A 125 -5.59 -6.29 8.10
CA ALA A 125 -6.83 -6.43 8.86
C ALA A 125 -7.77 -7.50 8.28
N SER A 126 -7.73 -7.70 6.95
CA SER A 126 -8.64 -8.62 6.27
C SER A 126 -7.96 -9.91 5.77
N HIS A 127 -6.65 -9.88 5.55
CA HIS A 127 -5.92 -10.94 4.83
C HIS A 127 -4.61 -11.38 5.50
N SER A 128 -4.45 -11.21 6.82
CA SER A 128 -3.22 -11.53 7.55
C SER A 128 -2.72 -12.96 7.34
N ALA A 129 -3.63 -13.93 7.14
CA ALA A 129 -3.29 -15.33 6.90
C ALA A 129 -2.47 -15.56 5.61
N HIS A 130 -2.57 -14.64 4.65
CA HIS A 130 -1.85 -14.70 3.37
C HIS A 130 -0.50 -13.99 3.41
N LEU A 131 -0.12 -13.40 4.55
CA LEU A 131 1.05 -12.57 4.70
C LEU A 131 2.13 -13.24 5.54
N ARG A 132 3.37 -12.90 5.26
CA ARG A 132 4.56 -13.27 6.04
C ARG A 132 4.95 -12.19 7.05
N GLY A 133 4.62 -10.95 6.77
CA GLY A 133 4.86 -9.79 7.62
C GLY A 133 4.48 -8.50 6.90
N ILE A 134 4.44 -7.41 7.66
CA ILE A 134 3.99 -6.10 7.20
C ILE A 134 5.02 -5.05 7.62
N VAL A 135 5.35 -4.14 6.71
CA VAL A 135 6.14 -2.94 7.00
C VAL A 135 5.36 -1.72 6.52
N SER A 136 4.95 -0.88 7.45
CA SER A 136 4.28 0.38 7.15
C SER A 136 5.18 1.56 7.47
N PHE A 137 5.53 2.33 6.43
CA PHE A 137 6.27 3.59 6.55
C PHE A 137 5.30 4.76 6.51
N ASN A 138 5.30 5.58 7.56
CA ASN A 138 4.45 6.75 7.67
C ASN A 138 2.97 6.47 7.38
N GLY A 139 2.49 5.27 7.71
CA GLY A 139 1.10 4.90 7.66
C GLY A 139 0.46 4.96 9.05
N SER A 140 -0.85 4.80 9.11
CA SER A 140 -1.64 4.74 10.33
C SER A 140 -2.63 3.59 10.27
N GLY A 141 -2.82 2.90 11.39
CA GLY A 141 -3.87 1.89 11.57
C GLY A 141 -5.20 2.48 12.03
N ASP A 142 -5.21 3.75 12.45
CA ASP A 142 -6.42 4.49 12.77
C ASP A 142 -6.82 5.38 11.59
N TRP A 143 -7.70 4.86 10.74
CA TRP A 143 -8.11 5.54 9.53
C TRP A 143 -9.09 6.69 9.80
N GLU A 144 -9.94 6.55 10.80
CA GLU A 144 -10.88 7.61 11.17
C GLU A 144 -10.15 8.84 11.70
N LEU A 145 -9.21 8.63 12.60
CA LEU A 145 -8.40 9.70 13.14
C LEU A 145 -7.49 10.32 12.06
N SER A 146 -6.94 9.49 11.17
CA SER A 146 -6.15 9.97 10.02
C SER A 146 -7.00 10.84 9.09
N HIS A 147 -8.26 10.48 8.85
CA HIS A 147 -9.19 11.26 8.05
C HIS A 147 -9.49 12.61 8.70
N LEU A 148 -9.82 12.63 9.98
CA LEU A 148 -10.06 13.86 10.74
C LEU A 148 -8.84 14.78 10.75
N PHE A 149 -7.64 14.21 10.92
CA PHE A 149 -6.39 14.96 10.89
C PHE A 149 -6.15 15.60 9.51
N MET A 150 -6.39 14.85 8.43
CA MET A 150 -6.26 15.37 7.07
C MET A 150 -7.24 16.52 6.81
N GLN A 151 -8.48 16.40 7.26
CA GLN A 151 -9.46 17.48 7.18
C GLN A 151 -8.98 18.75 7.88
N ALA A 152 -8.53 18.60 9.13
CA ALA A 152 -8.05 19.72 9.93
C ALA A 152 -6.79 20.38 9.34
N ARG A 153 -5.85 19.56 8.83
CA ARG A 153 -4.54 20.01 8.36
C ARG A 153 -4.60 20.71 7.01
N PHE A 154 -5.46 20.22 6.12
CA PHE A 154 -5.55 20.72 4.74
C PHE A 154 -6.78 21.63 4.50
N GLY A 155 -7.57 21.89 5.55
CA GLY A 155 -8.78 22.70 5.44
C GLY A 155 -9.85 22.07 4.53
N ILE A 156 -9.83 20.74 4.38
CA ILE A 156 -10.72 20.01 3.49
C ILE A 156 -12.00 19.72 4.26
N SER A 157 -13.10 20.32 3.81
CA SER A 157 -14.42 19.88 4.25
C SER A 157 -14.89 18.79 3.30
N PHE A 158 -14.64 17.53 3.66
CA PHE A 158 -15.44 16.46 3.08
C PHE A 158 -16.87 16.72 3.56
N GLY A 159 -17.79 17.01 2.66
CA GLY A 159 -19.21 17.08 3.04
C GLY A 159 -19.55 15.85 3.87
N ARG A 160 -20.65 15.87 4.67
CA ARG A 160 -21.08 14.70 5.44
C ARG A 160 -21.39 13.54 4.51
N ASN A 161 -20.35 12.93 3.97
CA ASN A 161 -20.44 11.72 3.17
C ASN A 161 -20.52 10.53 4.16
N TRP A 162 -21.72 10.27 4.67
CA TRP A 162 -22.00 9.18 5.60
C TRP A 162 -21.45 7.85 5.09
N THR A 163 -21.54 7.57 3.79
CA THR A 163 -21.03 6.35 3.17
C THR A 163 -19.52 6.20 3.35
N LEU A 164 -18.75 7.28 3.25
CA LEU A 164 -17.31 7.24 3.48
C LEU A 164 -16.99 6.93 4.95
N TYR A 165 -17.68 7.56 5.89
CA TYR A 165 -17.47 7.30 7.32
C TYR A 165 -17.81 5.87 7.70
N GLU A 166 -18.92 5.33 7.20
CA GLU A 166 -19.30 3.93 7.41
C GLU A 166 -18.25 2.96 6.86
N GLU A 167 -17.71 3.23 5.66
CA GLU A 167 -16.65 2.42 5.08
C GLU A 167 -15.32 2.55 5.85
N LEU A 168 -14.98 3.74 6.35
CA LEU A 168 -13.81 3.94 7.19
C LEU A 168 -13.93 3.15 8.49
N GLU A 169 -15.03 3.29 9.22
CA GLU A 169 -15.30 2.59 10.48
C GLU A 169 -15.23 1.07 10.29
N LYS A 170 -15.93 0.57 9.27
CA LYS A 170 -15.98 -0.87 8.96
C LYS A 170 -14.62 -1.47 8.62
N ARG A 171 -13.78 -0.73 7.90
CA ARG A 171 -12.48 -1.18 7.39
C ARG A 171 -11.29 -0.70 8.23
N ASN A 172 -11.54 0.08 9.28
CA ASN A 172 -10.49 0.65 10.12
C ASN A 172 -9.61 -0.45 10.72
N PRO A 173 -8.32 -0.52 10.40
CA PRO A 173 -7.42 -1.56 10.92
C PRO A 173 -7.41 -1.64 12.45
N LEU A 174 -7.63 -0.51 13.13
CA LEU A 174 -7.68 -0.45 14.59
C LEU A 174 -8.80 -1.34 15.17
N ASN A 175 -9.92 -1.48 14.44
CA ASN A 175 -11.04 -2.33 14.85
C ASN A 175 -10.79 -3.83 14.62
N HIS A 176 -9.69 -4.18 13.93
CA HIS A 176 -9.31 -5.55 13.52
C HIS A 176 -7.95 -5.99 14.06
N LEU A 177 -7.53 -5.47 15.22
CA LEU A 177 -6.20 -5.75 15.79
C LEU A 177 -5.96 -7.23 16.09
N SER A 178 -7.01 -7.99 16.43
CA SER A 178 -6.90 -9.43 16.66
C SER A 178 -6.40 -10.20 15.44
N ASP A 179 -6.76 -9.73 14.24
CA ASP A 179 -6.38 -10.35 12.98
C ASP A 179 -4.97 -9.92 12.56
N ILE A 180 -4.62 -8.66 12.76
CA ILE A 180 -3.30 -8.11 12.48
C ILE A 180 -2.23 -8.74 13.38
N LYS A 181 -2.51 -8.97 14.67
CA LYS A 181 -1.58 -9.58 15.65
C LYS A 181 -1.04 -10.96 15.24
N ARG A 182 -1.67 -11.62 14.30
CA ARG A 182 -1.22 -12.91 13.76
C ARG A 182 -0.08 -12.79 12.75
N CYS A 183 0.25 -11.57 12.34
CA CYS A 183 1.27 -11.28 11.33
C CYS A 183 2.34 -10.34 11.92
N PRO A 184 3.64 -10.63 11.78
CA PRO A 184 4.69 -9.72 12.19
C PRO A 184 4.50 -8.32 11.58
N LEU A 185 4.54 -7.29 12.41
CA LEU A 185 4.28 -5.91 12.03
C LEU A 185 5.45 -5.01 12.44
N LEU A 186 5.94 -4.22 11.48
CA LEU A 186 6.91 -3.15 11.71
C LEU A 186 6.30 -1.82 11.27
N LEU A 187 6.16 -0.89 12.21
CA LEU A 187 5.73 0.49 11.97
C LEU A 187 6.95 1.41 12.05
N ILE A 188 7.17 2.19 11.00
CA ILE A 188 8.26 3.17 10.93
C ILE A 188 7.65 4.51 10.58
N ASN A 189 7.72 5.45 11.52
CA ASN A 189 7.17 6.78 11.36
C ASN A 189 8.25 7.85 11.58
N GLY A 190 8.34 8.81 10.65
CA GLY A 190 9.19 9.98 10.83
C GLY A 190 8.57 10.96 11.84
N ALA A 191 9.40 11.62 12.65
CA ALA A 191 8.94 12.55 13.69
C ALA A 191 8.09 13.73 13.16
N VAL A 192 8.20 14.04 11.86
CA VAL A 192 7.44 15.10 11.18
C VAL A 192 6.46 14.57 10.13
N SER A 193 6.18 13.27 10.12
CA SER A 193 5.17 12.71 9.21
C SER A 193 3.77 13.16 9.61
N TYR A 194 3.01 13.59 8.62
CA TYR A 194 1.62 14.09 8.83
C TYR A 194 0.57 12.97 8.76
N THR A 195 0.97 11.75 8.45
CA THR A 195 0.03 10.61 8.30
C THR A 195 -0.09 9.77 9.56
N HIS A 196 0.74 9.99 10.57
CA HIS A 196 0.62 9.35 11.86
C HIS A 196 0.31 10.38 12.94
N LEU A 197 -0.53 10.00 13.84
CA LEU A 197 -0.79 10.72 15.08
C LEU A 197 0.22 10.22 16.13
N ARG A 198 0.73 11.14 16.91
CA ARG A 198 1.47 10.75 18.11
C ARG A 198 0.51 9.95 18.96
N ALA A 199 0.80 8.66 19.12
CA ALA A 199 0.18 7.86 20.14
C ALA A 199 0.61 8.39 21.53
#